data_7f329d5465c91c6a2ee15e65774428a8
#
_entry.id   7f329d5465c91c6a2ee15e65774428a8
#
_cell.length_a   1.000
_cell.length_b   1.000
_cell.length_c   1.000
_cell.angle_alpha   90.00
_cell.angle_beta   90.00
_cell.angle_gamma   90.00
#
_symmetry.space_group_name_H-M   'P 1'
#
loop_
_entity.id
_entity.type
_entity.pdbx_description
1 polymer ?
#
loop_
_entity_poly.entity_id
_entity_poly.type
_entity_poly.pdbx_seq_one_letter_code
_entity_poly.pdbx_strand_id
1 'polypeptide(L)'
;MNDPSVDAIAVHKLAKRFGEVQAVADASFEVLQGELYGFLGPNGAGKTTTINMLTGLARPDTGKIRIAGIDCTGNPKAAQHLTGVVPDESNLYPELTGFDNLCFCAALYGMKKEKRERRARNLLERFGLADAANRKFAGYSKGLKRKLTIAAGIIHDPQILFLDEPTTGIDVASARQVRQLIADLHRNGTTIFLTTHYIEEAERLCGRIAFIVGGEIVRIDEVANLIRPFQEKHVTQFAVSNLGPSLPGKLTKAFPGLIFKALAGGLIRVESDTPIGVGPLVRFLENQGAEVNEARRIQSSLEDVFVRVTGIEAGTMRKEKEKKAGGGA
;
A
#
# COMPACT_ATOMS: atom_id res chain seq x y z
N MET A 1 -19.41 17.48 -11.79
CA MET A 1 -18.70 17.80 -10.54
C MET A 1 -19.03 16.67 -9.56
N ASN A 2 -18.05 15.90 -9.11
CA ASN A 2 -18.28 14.86 -8.11
C ASN A 2 -18.44 15.53 -6.76
N ASP A 3 -19.51 15.21 -6.04
CA ASP A 3 -19.70 15.66 -4.65
C ASP A 3 -18.75 14.84 -3.76
N PRO A 4 -17.74 15.43 -3.12
CA PRO A 4 -16.77 14.71 -2.30
C PRO A 4 -17.37 14.12 -1.00
N SER A 5 -18.65 14.36 -0.73
CA SER A 5 -19.35 13.82 0.43
C SER A 5 -20.06 12.48 0.18
N VAL A 6 -20.00 11.95 -1.06
CA VAL A 6 -20.69 10.71 -1.43
C VAL A 6 -19.72 9.52 -1.36
N ASP A 7 -20.15 8.45 -0.66
CA ASP A 7 -19.40 7.22 -0.55
C ASP A 7 -19.33 6.50 -1.91
N ALA A 8 -18.12 6.29 -2.41
CA ALA A 8 -17.88 5.41 -3.55
C ALA A 8 -18.00 3.94 -3.13
N ILE A 9 -17.56 3.61 -1.92
CA ILE A 9 -17.66 2.29 -1.32
C ILE A 9 -18.13 2.46 0.12
N ALA A 10 -19.20 1.76 0.50
CA ALA A 10 -19.63 1.66 1.90
C ALA A 10 -19.77 0.19 2.30
N VAL A 11 -19.12 -0.17 3.39
CA VAL A 11 -19.06 -1.54 3.93
C VAL A 11 -19.50 -1.51 5.39
N HIS A 12 -20.43 -2.39 5.74
CA HIS A 12 -20.93 -2.48 7.09
C HIS A 12 -20.95 -3.93 7.58
N LYS A 13 -20.22 -4.20 8.66
CA LYS A 13 -20.12 -5.49 9.36
C LYS A 13 -19.85 -6.68 8.42
N LEU A 14 -18.91 -6.47 7.48
CA LEU A 14 -18.56 -7.48 6.49
C LEU A 14 -17.74 -8.59 7.14
N ALA A 15 -18.18 -9.83 6.94
CA ALA A 15 -17.46 -10.98 7.46
C ALA A 15 -17.38 -12.12 6.42
N LYS A 16 -16.27 -12.88 6.48
CA LYS A 16 -16.02 -14.06 5.65
C LYS A 16 -15.20 -15.09 6.39
N ARG A 17 -15.69 -16.33 6.35
CA ARG A 17 -15.02 -17.51 6.90
C ARG A 17 -14.81 -18.55 5.81
N PHE A 18 -13.68 -19.21 5.84
CA PHE A 18 -13.37 -20.37 5.00
C PHE A 18 -13.00 -21.56 5.91
N GLY A 19 -13.94 -22.48 6.08
CA GLY A 19 -13.78 -23.58 7.06
C GLY A 19 -13.55 -23.02 8.47
N GLU A 20 -12.43 -23.37 9.08
CA GLU A 20 -12.05 -22.87 10.42
C GLU A 20 -11.39 -21.49 10.42
N VAL A 21 -11.01 -20.95 9.24
CA VAL A 21 -10.29 -19.69 9.14
C VAL A 21 -11.25 -18.53 9.00
N GLN A 22 -11.27 -17.61 9.98
CA GLN A 22 -11.93 -16.32 9.89
C GLN A 22 -11.06 -15.37 9.06
N ALA A 23 -11.38 -15.20 7.78
CA ALA A 23 -10.58 -14.38 6.87
C ALA A 23 -10.85 -12.88 7.02
N VAL A 24 -12.11 -12.50 7.31
CA VAL A 24 -12.52 -11.13 7.63
C VAL A 24 -13.59 -11.20 8.71
N ALA A 25 -13.42 -10.42 9.78
CA ALA A 25 -14.34 -10.35 10.91
C ALA A 25 -14.82 -8.90 11.11
N ASP A 26 -16.12 -8.68 10.94
CA ASP A 26 -16.83 -7.42 11.22
C ASP A 26 -16.18 -6.14 10.62
N ALA A 27 -15.69 -6.21 9.37
CA ALA A 27 -15.08 -5.05 8.73
C ALA A 27 -16.14 -4.02 8.34
N SER A 28 -15.96 -2.78 8.81
CA SER A 28 -16.80 -1.63 8.50
C SER A 28 -15.93 -0.44 8.12
N PHE A 29 -16.16 0.13 6.92
CA PHE A 29 -15.43 1.29 6.43
C PHE A 29 -16.16 1.93 5.24
N GLU A 30 -15.77 3.16 4.93
CA GLU A 30 -16.27 3.94 3.81
C GLU A 30 -15.09 4.49 3.01
N VAL A 31 -15.25 4.58 1.69
CA VAL A 31 -14.27 5.21 0.78
C VAL A 31 -15.00 6.30 0.02
N LEU A 32 -14.48 7.52 0.09
CA LEU A 32 -15.09 8.68 -0.55
C LEU A 32 -14.83 8.69 -2.07
N GLN A 33 -15.69 9.35 -2.81
CA GLN A 33 -15.51 9.50 -4.25
C GLN A 33 -14.23 10.30 -4.56
N GLY A 34 -13.40 9.77 -5.47
CA GLY A 34 -12.12 10.38 -5.82
C GLY A 34 -11.00 10.13 -4.80
N GLU A 35 -11.22 9.34 -3.75
CA GLU A 35 -10.22 9.00 -2.74
C GLU A 35 -9.24 7.92 -3.22
N LEU A 36 -7.97 8.01 -2.82
CA LEU A 36 -7.02 6.90 -2.85
C LEU A 36 -6.91 6.33 -1.42
N TYR A 37 -7.65 5.25 -1.18
CA TYR A 37 -7.79 4.61 0.11
C TYR A 37 -6.86 3.40 0.23
N GLY A 38 -6.06 3.36 1.27
CA GLY A 38 -5.14 2.27 1.56
C GLY A 38 -5.72 1.23 2.51
N PHE A 39 -5.55 -0.06 2.19
CA PHE A 39 -5.91 -1.17 3.03
C PHE A 39 -4.65 -1.96 3.37
N LEU A 40 -4.01 -1.61 4.49
CA LEU A 40 -2.66 -2.01 4.86
C LEU A 40 -2.67 -3.10 5.93
N GLY A 41 -1.94 -4.17 5.69
CA GLY A 41 -1.79 -5.25 6.66
C GLY A 41 -0.86 -6.36 6.20
N PRO A 42 -0.46 -7.28 7.09
CA PRO A 42 0.40 -8.40 6.77
C PRO A 42 -0.26 -9.39 5.79
N ASN A 43 0.53 -10.33 5.28
CA ASN A 43 -0.01 -11.41 4.46
C ASN A 43 -0.98 -12.26 5.30
N GLY A 44 -2.10 -12.66 4.69
CA GLY A 44 -3.16 -13.39 5.40
C GLY A 44 -4.08 -12.54 6.27
N ALA A 45 -3.91 -11.22 6.33
CA ALA A 45 -4.77 -10.33 7.12
C ALA A 45 -6.20 -10.16 6.58
N GLY A 46 -6.53 -10.72 5.41
CA GLY A 46 -7.88 -10.61 4.81
C GLY A 46 -8.01 -9.60 3.67
N LYS A 47 -6.91 -8.96 3.22
CA LYS A 47 -6.92 -7.91 2.18
C LYS A 47 -7.55 -8.37 0.85
N THR A 48 -6.99 -9.41 0.24
CA THR A 48 -7.50 -10.01 -1.01
C THR A 48 -8.93 -10.53 -0.84
N THR A 49 -9.25 -11.13 0.31
CA THR A 49 -10.61 -11.60 0.62
C THR A 49 -11.60 -10.44 0.64
N THR A 50 -11.21 -9.30 1.20
CA THR A 50 -12.04 -8.09 1.20
C THR A 50 -12.28 -7.60 -0.23
N ILE A 51 -11.23 -7.44 -1.07
CA ILE A 51 -11.39 -7.08 -2.48
C ILE A 51 -12.32 -8.08 -3.20
N ASN A 52 -12.14 -9.38 -2.99
CA ASN A 52 -12.97 -10.41 -3.63
C ASN A 52 -14.46 -10.29 -3.25
N MET A 53 -14.75 -9.91 -2.01
CA MET A 53 -16.14 -9.64 -1.60
C MET A 53 -16.70 -8.37 -2.23
N LEU A 54 -15.91 -7.28 -2.27
CA LEU A 54 -16.33 -6.01 -2.87
C LEU A 54 -16.57 -6.11 -4.38
N THR A 55 -15.82 -6.97 -5.06
CA THR A 55 -15.89 -7.17 -6.52
C THR A 55 -16.81 -8.32 -6.92
N GLY A 56 -17.39 -9.03 -5.94
CA GLY A 56 -18.30 -10.15 -6.17
C GLY A 56 -17.63 -11.46 -6.58
N LEU A 57 -16.31 -11.57 -6.44
CA LEU A 57 -15.56 -12.82 -6.63
C LEU A 57 -15.72 -13.78 -5.45
N ALA A 58 -16.04 -13.26 -4.26
CA ALA A 58 -16.41 -14.04 -3.08
C ALA A 58 -17.71 -13.50 -2.49
N ARG A 59 -18.59 -14.40 -2.05
CA ARG A 59 -19.81 -14.01 -1.35
C ARG A 59 -19.50 -13.81 0.14
N PRO A 60 -19.86 -12.66 0.74
CA PRO A 60 -19.75 -12.47 2.19
C PRO A 60 -20.71 -13.41 2.93
N ASP A 61 -20.37 -13.79 4.14
CA ASP A 61 -21.24 -14.57 5.02
C ASP A 61 -22.24 -13.66 5.74
N THR A 62 -21.77 -12.45 6.12
CA THR A 62 -22.60 -11.39 6.72
C THR A 62 -22.13 -10.01 6.24
N GLY A 63 -22.94 -8.99 6.54
CA GLY A 63 -22.65 -7.61 6.27
C GLY A 63 -23.32 -7.06 5.00
N LYS A 64 -23.05 -5.78 4.72
CA LYS A 64 -23.62 -5.06 3.57
C LYS A 64 -22.51 -4.37 2.79
N ILE A 65 -22.68 -4.36 1.46
CA ILE A 65 -21.75 -3.71 0.52
C ILE A 65 -22.56 -2.79 -0.37
N ARG A 66 -22.15 -1.52 -0.46
CA ARG A 66 -22.65 -0.56 -1.45
C ARG A 66 -21.48 -0.04 -2.27
N ILE A 67 -21.66 -0.01 -3.59
CA ILE A 67 -20.67 0.50 -4.55
C ILE A 67 -21.36 1.60 -5.38
N ALA A 68 -20.83 2.81 -5.34
CA ALA A 68 -21.44 3.99 -5.99
C ALA A 68 -22.95 4.12 -5.68
N GLY A 69 -23.34 3.90 -4.42
CA GLY A 69 -24.74 3.93 -3.95
C GLY A 69 -25.57 2.67 -4.27
N ILE A 70 -25.07 1.75 -5.11
CA ILE A 70 -25.76 0.51 -5.49
C ILE A 70 -25.54 -0.56 -4.41
N ASP A 71 -26.62 -1.18 -3.92
CA ASP A 71 -26.51 -2.33 -3.00
C ASP A 71 -26.02 -3.57 -3.75
N CYS A 72 -24.80 -3.98 -3.44
CA CYS A 72 -24.13 -5.14 -4.02
C CYS A 72 -24.19 -6.39 -3.14
N THR A 73 -24.81 -6.34 -1.96
CA THR A 73 -24.83 -7.44 -0.97
C THR A 73 -25.44 -8.72 -1.55
N GLY A 74 -26.59 -8.58 -2.23
CA GLY A 74 -27.30 -9.70 -2.87
C GLY A 74 -26.98 -9.86 -4.36
N ASN A 75 -26.49 -8.81 -5.03
CA ASN A 75 -26.18 -8.77 -6.45
C ASN A 75 -24.87 -8.02 -6.73
N PRO A 76 -23.72 -8.65 -6.51
CA PRO A 76 -22.42 -8.02 -6.71
C PRO A 76 -22.16 -7.60 -8.16
N LYS A 77 -22.86 -8.19 -9.13
CA LYS A 77 -22.74 -7.82 -10.56
C LYS A 77 -23.35 -6.47 -10.90
N ALA A 78 -24.22 -5.93 -10.05
CA ALA A 78 -24.92 -4.67 -10.31
C ALA A 78 -23.96 -3.48 -10.55
N ALA A 79 -22.80 -3.46 -9.87
CA ALA A 79 -21.82 -2.40 -9.97
C ALA A 79 -20.54 -2.79 -10.77
N GLN A 80 -20.46 -3.98 -11.36
CA GLN A 80 -19.23 -4.43 -12.04
C GLN A 80 -18.82 -3.52 -13.20
N HIS A 81 -19.75 -2.88 -13.89
CA HIS A 81 -19.46 -1.94 -14.97
C HIS A 81 -18.84 -0.62 -14.48
N LEU A 82 -18.96 -0.30 -13.18
CA LEU A 82 -18.38 0.87 -12.55
C LEU A 82 -17.00 0.59 -11.93
N THR A 83 -16.59 -0.68 -11.87
CA THR A 83 -15.41 -1.12 -11.15
C THR A 83 -14.38 -1.76 -12.07
N GLY A 84 -13.12 -1.41 -11.89
CA GLY A 84 -11.97 -2.12 -12.45
C GLY A 84 -11.26 -2.92 -11.37
N VAL A 85 -10.73 -4.08 -11.72
CA VAL A 85 -10.02 -4.95 -10.77
C VAL A 85 -8.66 -5.33 -11.33
N VAL A 86 -7.62 -5.13 -10.53
CA VAL A 86 -6.25 -5.53 -10.83
C VAL A 86 -5.79 -6.47 -9.71
N PRO A 87 -5.80 -7.79 -9.96
CA PRO A 87 -5.39 -8.78 -8.95
C PRO A 87 -3.87 -8.77 -8.72
N ASP A 88 -3.40 -9.36 -7.61
CA ASP A 88 -1.97 -9.53 -7.31
C ASP A 88 -1.27 -10.30 -8.43
N GLU A 89 -1.85 -11.43 -8.88
CA GLU A 89 -1.37 -12.16 -10.05
C GLU A 89 -2.14 -11.75 -11.30
N SER A 90 -1.43 -11.55 -12.40
CA SER A 90 -2.06 -11.17 -13.67
C SER A 90 -2.89 -12.32 -14.24
N ASN A 91 -4.12 -12.00 -14.60
CA ASN A 91 -5.08 -12.90 -15.24
C ASN A 91 -5.19 -12.72 -16.77
N LEU A 92 -4.23 -12.03 -17.39
CA LEU A 92 -4.19 -11.83 -18.83
C LEU A 92 -3.67 -13.07 -19.58
N TYR A 93 -4.07 -13.21 -20.83
CA TYR A 93 -3.77 -14.37 -21.66
C TYR A 93 -2.33 -14.33 -22.17
N PRO A 94 -1.48 -15.31 -21.80
CA PRO A 94 -0.06 -15.32 -22.17
C PRO A 94 0.18 -15.43 -23.69
N GLU A 95 -0.72 -16.07 -24.43
CA GLU A 95 -0.63 -16.30 -25.87
C GLU A 95 -1.01 -15.06 -26.69
N LEU A 96 -1.81 -14.17 -26.14
CA LEU A 96 -2.23 -12.93 -26.80
C LEU A 96 -1.15 -11.87 -26.71
N THR A 97 -1.14 -10.96 -27.67
CA THR A 97 -0.30 -9.75 -27.59
C THR A 97 -0.82 -8.78 -26.53
N GLY A 98 -0.03 -7.77 -26.16
CA GLY A 98 -0.48 -6.73 -25.26
C GLY A 98 -1.72 -6.01 -25.80
N PHE A 99 -1.73 -5.70 -27.09
CA PHE A 99 -2.86 -5.07 -27.77
C PHE A 99 -4.11 -5.96 -27.78
N ASP A 100 -3.95 -7.27 -28.13
CA ASP A 100 -5.07 -8.19 -28.18
C ASP A 100 -5.68 -8.45 -26.80
N ASN A 101 -4.86 -8.53 -25.76
CA ASN A 101 -5.35 -8.62 -24.37
C ASN A 101 -6.25 -7.43 -24.01
N LEU A 102 -5.80 -6.20 -24.31
CA LEU A 102 -6.62 -5.01 -24.03
C LEU A 102 -7.90 -5.00 -24.86
N CYS A 103 -7.83 -5.35 -26.14
CA CYS A 103 -9.00 -5.45 -26.99
C CYS A 103 -9.98 -6.53 -26.50
N PHE A 104 -9.46 -7.66 -26.02
CA PHE A 104 -10.27 -8.74 -25.46
C PHE A 104 -10.98 -8.28 -24.20
N CYS A 105 -10.25 -7.71 -23.23
CA CYS A 105 -10.87 -7.16 -22.01
C CYS A 105 -11.94 -6.12 -22.32
N ALA A 106 -11.67 -5.19 -23.24
CA ALA A 106 -12.65 -4.19 -23.66
C ALA A 106 -13.92 -4.80 -24.30
N ALA A 107 -13.76 -5.91 -25.03
CA ALA A 107 -14.89 -6.62 -25.61
C ALA A 107 -15.81 -7.24 -24.56
N LEU A 108 -15.25 -7.75 -23.44
CA LEU A 108 -16.04 -8.28 -22.32
C LEU A 108 -16.95 -7.21 -21.68
N TYR A 109 -16.54 -5.94 -21.75
CA TYR A 109 -17.37 -4.79 -21.34
C TYR A 109 -18.27 -4.25 -22.47
N GLY A 110 -18.46 -4.99 -23.57
CA GLY A 110 -19.35 -4.62 -24.67
C GLY A 110 -18.86 -3.46 -25.54
N MET A 111 -17.58 -3.11 -25.51
CA MET A 111 -17.05 -2.03 -26.34
C MET A 111 -16.99 -2.44 -27.82
N LYS A 112 -17.51 -1.57 -28.72
CA LYS A 112 -17.42 -1.77 -30.19
C LYS A 112 -15.98 -1.78 -30.66
N LYS A 113 -15.71 -2.49 -31.77
CA LYS A 113 -14.36 -2.74 -32.29
C LYS A 113 -13.51 -1.47 -32.44
N GLU A 114 -14.03 -0.47 -33.10
CA GLU A 114 -13.29 0.78 -33.37
C GLU A 114 -12.95 1.54 -32.07
N LYS A 115 -13.89 1.56 -31.11
CA LYS A 115 -13.70 2.21 -29.80
C LYS A 115 -12.66 1.45 -28.97
N ARG A 116 -12.73 0.11 -28.91
CA ARG A 116 -11.80 -0.67 -28.10
C ARG A 116 -10.37 -0.63 -28.63
N GLU A 117 -10.19 -0.70 -29.97
CA GLU A 117 -8.86 -0.61 -30.60
C GLU A 117 -8.20 0.76 -30.36
N ARG A 118 -8.98 1.85 -30.53
CA ARG A 118 -8.49 3.20 -30.25
C ARG A 118 -8.11 3.35 -28.76
N ARG A 119 -8.96 2.84 -27.85
CA ARG A 119 -8.71 2.90 -26.40
C ARG A 119 -7.49 2.08 -26.01
N ALA A 120 -7.33 0.88 -26.60
CA ALA A 120 -6.17 0.01 -26.37
C ALA A 120 -4.86 0.70 -26.77
N ARG A 121 -4.79 1.28 -27.98
CA ARG A 121 -3.59 2.03 -28.45
C ARG A 121 -3.26 3.19 -27.51
N ASN A 122 -4.26 4.00 -27.16
CA ASN A 122 -4.07 5.13 -26.22
C ASN A 122 -3.52 4.69 -24.86
N LEU A 123 -4.04 3.58 -24.29
CA LEU A 123 -3.54 3.06 -23.01
C LEU A 123 -2.13 2.50 -23.15
N LEU A 124 -1.81 1.79 -24.24
CA LEU A 124 -0.46 1.29 -24.47
C LEU A 124 0.56 2.43 -24.55
N GLU A 125 0.24 3.51 -25.22
CA GLU A 125 1.08 4.72 -25.27
C GLU A 125 1.21 5.34 -23.88
N ARG A 126 0.09 5.62 -23.21
CA ARG A 126 0.06 6.26 -21.88
C ARG A 126 0.84 5.47 -20.82
N PHE A 127 0.84 4.14 -20.91
CA PHE A 127 1.53 3.24 -19.98
C PHE A 127 2.97 2.91 -20.39
N GLY A 128 3.47 3.50 -21.51
CA GLY A 128 4.80 3.21 -22.03
C GLY A 128 4.97 1.76 -22.46
N LEU A 129 3.94 1.21 -23.11
CA LEU A 129 3.87 -0.17 -23.59
C LEU A 129 3.78 -0.26 -25.12
N ALA A 130 3.89 0.89 -25.85
CA ALA A 130 3.73 0.95 -27.30
C ALA A 130 4.68 -0.01 -28.04
N ASP A 131 5.97 -0.01 -27.68
CA ASP A 131 7.00 -0.88 -28.30
C ASP A 131 6.77 -2.38 -28.03
N ALA A 132 6.05 -2.70 -26.97
CA ALA A 132 5.71 -4.07 -26.60
C ALA A 132 4.32 -4.50 -27.06
N ALA A 133 3.52 -3.60 -27.65
CA ALA A 133 2.11 -3.80 -27.98
C ALA A 133 1.83 -5.10 -28.75
N ASN A 134 2.67 -5.40 -29.74
CA ASN A 134 2.52 -6.56 -30.63
C ASN A 134 3.29 -7.81 -30.15
N ARG A 135 3.96 -7.76 -29.00
CA ARG A 135 4.63 -8.93 -28.41
C ARG A 135 3.63 -9.74 -27.60
N LYS A 136 3.79 -11.06 -27.56
CA LYS A 136 3.01 -11.94 -26.69
C LYS A 136 3.24 -11.57 -25.21
N PHE A 137 2.16 -11.57 -24.43
CA PHE A 137 2.19 -11.23 -23.01
C PHE A 137 3.12 -12.16 -22.21
N ALA A 138 3.24 -13.43 -22.60
CA ALA A 138 4.20 -14.37 -22.00
C ALA A 138 5.62 -13.80 -21.94
N GLY A 139 6.07 -13.08 -22.96
CA GLY A 139 7.40 -12.49 -23.08
C GLY A 139 7.59 -11.13 -22.39
N TYR A 140 6.60 -10.63 -21.65
CA TYR A 140 6.73 -9.39 -20.90
C TYR A 140 7.52 -9.60 -19.59
N SER A 141 8.32 -8.61 -19.20
CA SER A 141 8.87 -8.56 -17.84
C SER A 141 7.75 -8.42 -16.81
N LYS A 142 8.01 -8.75 -15.54
CA LYS A 142 7.01 -8.61 -14.46
C LYS A 142 6.46 -7.18 -14.37
N GLY A 143 7.30 -6.17 -14.52
CA GLY A 143 6.89 -4.76 -14.51
C GLY A 143 5.98 -4.40 -15.70
N LEU A 144 6.32 -4.85 -16.93
CA LEU A 144 5.47 -4.65 -18.09
C LEU A 144 4.13 -5.40 -17.96
N LYS A 145 4.14 -6.63 -17.42
CA LYS A 145 2.93 -7.40 -17.13
C LYS A 145 2.02 -6.62 -16.17
N ARG A 146 2.57 -6.07 -15.08
CA ARG A 146 1.79 -5.28 -14.11
C ARG A 146 1.17 -4.04 -14.75
N LYS A 147 1.92 -3.30 -15.55
CA LYS A 147 1.41 -2.13 -16.28
C LYS A 147 0.26 -2.51 -17.21
N LEU A 148 0.40 -3.60 -17.99
CA LEU A 148 -0.66 -4.05 -18.88
C LEU A 148 -1.90 -4.50 -18.11
N THR A 149 -1.74 -5.19 -16.96
CA THR A 149 -2.86 -5.60 -16.11
C THR A 149 -3.63 -4.40 -15.57
N ILE A 150 -2.93 -3.33 -15.16
CA ILE A 150 -3.58 -2.07 -14.74
C ILE A 150 -4.31 -1.44 -15.93
N ALA A 151 -3.68 -1.38 -17.12
CA ALA A 151 -4.32 -0.85 -18.32
C ALA A 151 -5.60 -1.63 -18.69
N ALA A 152 -5.58 -2.96 -18.55
CA ALA A 152 -6.76 -3.81 -18.74
C ALA A 152 -7.86 -3.51 -17.71
N GLY A 153 -7.50 -3.31 -16.44
CA GLY A 153 -8.44 -2.97 -15.37
C GLY A 153 -9.16 -1.65 -15.58
N ILE A 154 -8.57 -0.72 -16.36
CA ILE A 154 -9.18 0.60 -16.65
C ILE A 154 -9.65 0.77 -18.10
N ILE A 155 -9.68 -0.30 -18.89
CA ILE A 155 -9.98 -0.21 -20.32
C ILE A 155 -11.39 0.34 -20.59
N HIS A 156 -12.35 0.02 -19.73
CA HIS A 156 -13.75 0.43 -19.82
C HIS A 156 -14.07 1.73 -19.07
N ASP A 157 -13.02 2.42 -18.53
CA ASP A 157 -13.12 3.70 -17.84
C ASP A 157 -13.95 3.64 -16.53
N PRO A 158 -13.57 2.75 -15.58
CA PRO A 158 -14.30 2.57 -14.34
C PRO A 158 -14.20 3.78 -13.42
N GLN A 159 -15.24 4.00 -12.60
CA GLN A 159 -15.24 5.04 -11.56
C GLN A 159 -14.38 4.64 -10.36
N ILE A 160 -14.31 3.34 -10.07
CA ILE A 160 -13.60 2.77 -8.91
C ILE A 160 -12.61 1.71 -9.41
N LEU A 161 -11.36 1.78 -8.96
CA LEU A 161 -10.32 0.82 -9.28
C LEU A 161 -9.83 0.11 -8.02
N PHE A 162 -9.97 -1.21 -8.00
CA PHE A 162 -9.41 -2.08 -6.97
C PHE A 162 -8.03 -2.58 -7.40
N LEU A 163 -7.02 -2.32 -6.59
CA LEU A 163 -5.63 -2.74 -6.82
C LEU A 163 -5.18 -3.66 -5.68
N ASP A 164 -4.99 -4.94 -5.98
CA ASP A 164 -4.47 -5.89 -5.01
C ASP A 164 -2.96 -6.02 -5.16
N GLU A 165 -2.21 -5.51 -4.17
CA GLU A 165 -0.74 -5.60 -4.09
C GLU A 165 -0.03 -5.15 -5.38
N PRO A 166 -0.27 -3.93 -5.93
CA PRO A 166 0.11 -3.57 -7.30
C PRO A 166 1.61 -3.51 -7.57
N THR A 167 2.46 -3.43 -6.55
CA THR A 167 3.92 -3.35 -6.72
C THR A 167 4.65 -4.60 -6.23
N THR A 168 3.92 -5.62 -5.80
CA THR A 168 4.51 -6.85 -5.27
C THR A 168 5.21 -7.64 -6.39
N GLY A 169 6.43 -8.11 -6.09
CA GLY A 169 7.19 -9.00 -6.97
C GLY A 169 7.80 -8.37 -8.22
N ILE A 170 7.75 -7.05 -8.37
CA ILE A 170 8.43 -6.31 -9.44
C ILE A 170 9.66 -5.56 -8.91
N ASP A 171 10.56 -5.18 -9.81
CA ASP A 171 11.77 -4.42 -9.46
C ASP A 171 11.46 -2.98 -9.02
N VAL A 172 12.42 -2.33 -8.34
CA VAL A 172 12.26 -0.99 -7.76
C VAL A 172 11.90 0.07 -8.80
N ALA A 173 12.52 0.01 -10.00
CA ALA A 173 12.25 0.98 -11.06
C ALA A 173 10.83 0.81 -11.63
N SER A 174 10.41 -0.43 -11.87
CA SER A 174 9.05 -0.76 -12.29
C SER A 174 8.01 -0.38 -11.22
N ALA A 175 8.29 -0.64 -9.94
CA ALA A 175 7.42 -0.26 -8.84
C ALA A 175 7.22 1.26 -8.75
N ARG A 176 8.30 2.04 -8.97
CA ARG A 176 8.21 3.51 -9.02
C ARG A 176 7.30 3.97 -10.16
N GLN A 177 7.43 3.36 -11.35
CA GLN A 177 6.57 3.71 -12.50
C GLN A 177 5.11 3.33 -12.26
N VAL A 178 4.84 2.16 -11.66
CA VAL A 178 3.48 1.74 -11.29
C VAL A 178 2.86 2.70 -10.28
N ARG A 179 3.58 3.10 -9.23
CA ARG A 179 3.10 4.10 -8.26
C ARG A 179 2.77 5.43 -8.94
N GLN A 180 3.62 5.88 -9.90
CA GLN A 180 3.33 7.10 -10.65
C GLN A 180 2.04 6.97 -11.47
N LEU A 181 1.82 5.84 -12.16
CA LEU A 181 0.58 5.57 -12.90
C LEU A 181 -0.66 5.59 -12.00
N ILE A 182 -0.56 4.99 -10.80
CA ILE A 182 -1.64 4.99 -9.79
C ILE A 182 -1.95 6.44 -9.35
N ALA A 183 -0.92 7.22 -9.04
CA ALA A 183 -1.07 8.63 -8.66
C ALA A 183 -1.70 9.46 -9.79
N ASP A 184 -1.34 9.18 -11.06
CA ASP A 184 -1.91 9.86 -12.22
C ASP A 184 -3.39 9.50 -12.42
N LEU A 185 -3.77 8.25 -12.22
CA LEU A 185 -5.17 7.82 -12.27
C LEU A 185 -6.00 8.50 -11.18
N HIS A 186 -5.49 8.55 -9.96
CA HIS A 186 -6.12 9.25 -8.83
C HIS A 186 -6.31 10.75 -9.12
N ARG A 187 -5.26 11.43 -9.60
CA ARG A 187 -5.33 12.86 -9.98
C ARG A 187 -6.35 13.16 -11.08
N ASN A 188 -6.65 12.18 -11.92
CA ASN A 188 -7.69 12.27 -12.94
C ASN A 188 -9.10 11.91 -12.42
N GLY A 189 -9.28 11.78 -11.10
CA GLY A 189 -10.58 11.61 -10.45
C GLY A 189 -11.02 10.15 -10.27
N THR A 190 -10.18 9.14 -10.57
CA THR A 190 -10.50 7.73 -10.30
C THR A 190 -10.45 7.48 -8.79
N THR A 191 -11.51 6.93 -8.21
CA THR A 191 -11.49 6.40 -6.84
C THR A 191 -10.65 5.12 -6.82
N ILE A 192 -9.71 4.99 -5.89
CA ILE A 192 -8.80 3.85 -5.85
C ILE A 192 -8.84 3.19 -4.47
N PHE A 193 -9.13 1.90 -4.43
CA PHE A 193 -8.96 1.04 -3.27
C PHE A 193 -7.71 0.19 -3.45
N LEU A 194 -6.69 0.47 -2.66
CA LEU A 194 -5.36 -0.14 -2.77
C LEU A 194 -5.10 -1.06 -1.59
N THR A 195 -4.79 -2.34 -1.82
CA THR A 195 -4.24 -3.19 -0.77
C THR A 195 -2.73 -3.28 -0.91
N THR A 196 -2.03 -3.28 0.21
CA THR A 196 -0.59 -3.48 0.24
C THR A 196 -0.12 -3.97 1.62
N HIS A 197 1.05 -4.61 1.65
CA HIS A 197 1.81 -4.86 2.87
C HIS A 197 3.06 -3.97 2.96
N TYR A 198 3.28 -3.10 1.96
CA TYR A 198 4.38 -2.13 1.95
C TYR A 198 3.91 -0.81 2.57
N ILE A 199 4.35 -0.53 3.79
CA ILE A 199 3.96 0.66 4.54
C ILE A 199 4.35 1.94 3.81
N GLU A 200 5.57 1.99 3.23
CA GLU A 200 6.02 3.13 2.45
C GLU A 200 5.14 3.42 1.21
N GLU A 201 4.58 2.38 0.59
CA GLU A 201 3.67 2.57 -0.55
C GLU A 201 2.39 3.24 -0.12
N ALA A 202 1.79 2.74 0.97
CA ALA A 202 0.58 3.32 1.56
C ALA A 202 0.81 4.77 2.00
N GLU A 203 1.93 5.06 2.67
CA GLU A 203 2.31 6.42 3.12
C GLU A 203 2.46 7.41 1.97
N ARG A 204 3.01 6.96 0.83
CA ARG A 204 3.27 7.83 -0.34
C ARG A 204 2.06 8.06 -1.22
N LEU A 205 1.13 7.13 -1.27
CA LEU A 205 0.02 7.16 -2.22
C LEU A 205 -1.32 7.52 -1.57
N CYS A 206 -1.57 7.03 -0.36
CA CYS A 206 -2.90 7.08 0.24
C CYS A 206 -3.11 8.34 1.08
N GLY A 207 -4.29 8.93 0.99
CA GLY A 207 -4.70 10.01 1.90
C GLY A 207 -5.16 9.46 3.25
N ARG A 208 -5.92 8.37 3.22
CA ARG A 208 -6.48 7.67 4.38
C ARG A 208 -6.21 6.17 4.28
N ILE A 209 -6.00 5.52 5.42
CA ILE A 209 -5.61 4.12 5.49
C ILE A 209 -6.42 3.40 6.57
N ALA A 210 -6.83 2.16 6.26
CA ALA A 210 -7.25 1.18 7.25
C ALA A 210 -6.11 0.18 7.52
N PHE A 211 -5.77 -0.04 8.78
CA PHE A 211 -4.91 -1.15 9.20
C PHE A 211 -5.76 -2.38 9.46
N ILE A 212 -5.46 -3.48 8.77
CA ILE A 212 -6.13 -4.77 8.97
C ILE A 212 -5.13 -5.81 9.48
N VAL A 213 -5.51 -6.52 10.55
CA VAL A 213 -4.72 -7.58 11.17
C VAL A 213 -5.67 -8.71 11.59
N GLY A 214 -5.35 -9.95 11.20
CA GLY A 214 -6.17 -11.12 11.60
C GLY A 214 -7.64 -11.06 11.16
N GLY A 215 -7.94 -10.36 10.06
CA GLY A 215 -9.30 -10.18 9.56
C GLY A 215 -10.07 -9.00 10.17
N GLU A 216 -9.48 -8.26 11.11
CA GLU A 216 -10.11 -7.14 11.80
C GLU A 216 -9.46 -5.80 11.43
N ILE A 217 -10.26 -4.76 11.28
CA ILE A 217 -9.76 -3.39 11.10
C ILE A 217 -9.43 -2.82 12.48
N VAL A 218 -8.13 -2.60 12.73
CA VAL A 218 -7.64 -2.11 14.02
C VAL A 218 -7.61 -0.58 14.10
N ARG A 219 -7.49 0.12 12.98
CA ARG A 219 -7.48 1.58 12.90
C ARG A 219 -7.82 2.06 11.49
N ILE A 220 -8.59 3.14 11.39
CA ILE A 220 -8.80 3.92 10.17
C ILE A 220 -8.51 5.37 10.50
N ASP A 221 -7.64 6.01 9.73
CA ASP A 221 -7.39 7.45 9.87
C ASP A 221 -6.69 8.01 8.61
N GLU A 222 -6.61 9.34 8.50
CA GLU A 222 -5.75 10.01 7.55
C GLU A 222 -4.28 9.77 7.89
N VAL A 223 -3.44 9.56 6.88
CA VAL A 223 -1.98 9.36 7.06
C VAL A 223 -1.36 10.49 7.86
N ALA A 224 -1.74 11.73 7.58
CA ALA A 224 -1.26 12.91 8.30
C ALA A 224 -1.62 12.86 9.80
N ASN A 225 -2.84 12.43 10.15
CA ASN A 225 -3.29 12.31 11.53
C ASN A 225 -2.61 11.16 12.27
N LEU A 226 -2.35 10.06 11.56
CA LEU A 226 -1.62 8.92 12.12
C LEU A 226 -0.18 9.28 12.49
N ILE A 227 0.50 10.07 11.67
CA ILE A 227 1.92 10.43 11.86
C ILE A 227 2.09 11.61 12.82
N ARG A 228 1.14 12.56 12.87
CA ARG A 228 1.23 13.79 13.67
C ARG A 228 1.65 13.58 15.13
N PRO A 229 1.07 12.65 15.93
CA PRO A 229 1.46 12.47 17.32
C PRO A 229 2.92 12.03 17.51
N PHE A 230 3.53 11.50 16.46
CA PHE A 230 4.93 11.07 16.47
C PHE A 230 5.88 12.18 15.97
N GLN A 231 5.36 13.16 15.24
CA GLN A 231 6.12 14.33 14.78
C GLN A 231 6.33 15.37 15.89
N GLU A 232 5.53 15.32 16.96
CA GLU A 232 5.68 16.17 18.15
C GLU A 232 6.99 15.87 18.90
N LYS A 233 7.58 14.69 18.73
CA LYS A 233 8.88 14.33 19.28
C LYS A 233 9.99 14.49 18.26
N HIS A 234 11.01 15.25 18.64
CA HIS A 234 12.24 15.31 17.87
C HIS A 234 13.08 14.07 18.16
N VAL A 235 13.38 13.30 17.13
CA VAL A 235 14.21 12.09 17.24
C VAL A 235 15.46 12.25 16.39
N THR A 236 16.61 11.99 16.99
CA THR A 236 17.91 11.94 16.27
C THR A 236 18.59 10.63 16.59
N GLN A 237 19.12 9.97 15.58
CA GLN A 237 19.87 8.74 15.72
C GLN A 237 21.33 9.02 15.37
N PHE A 238 22.22 8.51 16.21
CA PHE A 238 23.67 8.58 16.04
C PHE A 238 24.19 7.16 15.82
N ALA A 239 25.02 6.96 14.79
CA ALA A 239 25.84 5.76 14.63
C ALA A 239 27.20 6.05 15.24
N VAL A 240 27.59 5.28 16.25
CA VAL A 240 28.76 5.57 17.08
C VAL A 240 29.61 4.31 17.23
N SER A 241 30.91 4.44 16.99
CA SER A 241 31.90 3.42 17.28
C SER A 241 32.58 3.72 18.63
N ASN A 242 33.21 2.70 19.24
CA ASN A 242 33.92 2.82 20.51
C ASN A 242 33.04 3.26 21.70
N LEU A 243 31.83 2.74 21.77
CA LEU A 243 30.89 3.00 22.87
C LEU A 243 31.42 2.42 24.20
N GLY A 244 31.88 3.29 25.11
CA GLY A 244 32.18 2.88 26.46
C GLY A 244 30.91 2.54 27.27
N PRO A 245 30.95 1.53 28.16
CA PRO A 245 29.75 1.07 28.91
C PRO A 245 29.14 2.15 29.82
N SER A 246 29.89 3.17 30.23
CA SER A 246 29.40 4.27 31.08
C SER A 246 28.78 5.45 30.31
N LEU A 247 28.84 5.45 28.98
CA LEU A 247 28.45 6.58 28.14
C LEU A 247 26.95 6.95 28.24
N PRO A 248 25.99 6.01 28.26
CA PRO A 248 24.58 6.36 28.41
C PRO A 248 24.25 7.15 29.69
N GLY A 249 24.86 6.77 30.80
CA GLY A 249 24.66 7.48 32.08
C GLY A 249 25.28 8.89 32.08
N LYS A 250 26.40 9.10 31.36
CA LYS A 250 27.02 10.42 31.22
C LYS A 250 26.20 11.34 30.32
N LEU A 251 25.63 10.81 29.23
CA LEU A 251 24.75 11.55 28.34
C LEU A 251 23.50 12.07 29.05
N THR A 252 22.82 11.22 29.82
CA THR A 252 21.63 11.63 30.60
C THR A 252 21.94 12.73 31.60
N LYS A 253 23.14 12.70 32.22
CA LYS A 253 23.56 13.76 33.16
C LYS A 253 23.92 15.08 32.45
N ALA A 254 24.56 14.99 31.28
CA ALA A 254 25.02 16.16 30.54
C ALA A 254 23.90 16.90 29.79
N PHE A 255 22.86 16.19 29.41
CA PHE A 255 21.73 16.73 28.63
C PHE A 255 20.40 16.39 29.30
N PRO A 256 20.06 17.07 30.42
CA PRO A 256 18.78 16.90 31.08
C PRO A 256 17.64 17.33 30.12
N GLY A 257 16.62 16.51 29.98
CA GLY A 257 15.50 16.74 29.04
C GLY A 257 15.63 15.98 27.72
N LEU A 258 16.75 15.28 27.46
CA LEU A 258 16.87 14.33 26.37
C LEU A 258 16.77 12.89 26.89
N ILE A 259 16.03 12.06 26.14
CA ILE A 259 15.87 10.63 26.44
C ILE A 259 16.83 9.87 25.52
N PHE A 260 17.74 9.08 26.10
CA PHE A 260 18.73 8.30 25.36
C PHE A 260 18.38 6.81 25.41
N LYS A 261 18.35 6.17 24.24
CA LYS A 261 18.15 4.71 24.09
C LYS A 261 19.31 4.15 23.27
N ALA A 262 20.10 3.26 23.87
CA ALA A 262 21.09 2.49 23.14
C ALA A 262 20.39 1.36 22.36
N LEU A 263 20.73 1.23 21.08
CA LEU A 263 20.24 0.20 20.20
C LEU A 263 21.39 -0.73 19.78
N ALA A 264 21.07 -1.88 19.21
CA ALA A 264 22.08 -2.81 18.69
C ALA A 264 22.91 -2.14 17.57
N GLY A 265 24.17 -2.58 17.40
CA GLY A 265 25.04 -2.11 16.32
C GLY A 265 25.64 -0.73 16.51
N GLY A 266 25.78 -0.25 17.77
CA GLY A 266 26.41 1.06 18.04
C GLY A 266 25.52 2.25 17.74
N LEU A 267 24.20 2.05 17.70
CA LEU A 267 23.24 3.12 17.47
C LEU A 267 22.75 3.72 18.80
N ILE A 268 22.67 5.03 18.85
CA ILE A 268 22.06 5.79 19.97
C ILE A 268 20.89 6.58 19.41
N ARG A 269 19.67 6.31 19.91
CA ARG A 269 18.48 7.09 19.64
C ARG A 269 18.27 8.12 20.73
N VAL A 270 18.09 9.39 20.35
CA VAL A 270 17.86 10.53 21.23
C VAL A 270 16.47 11.09 20.93
N GLU A 271 15.63 11.22 21.94
CA GLU A 271 14.26 11.74 21.82
C GLU A 271 14.11 12.99 22.71
N SER A 272 13.35 13.98 22.23
CA SER A 272 13.03 15.22 22.97
C SER A 272 11.73 15.82 22.46
N ASP A 273 11.05 16.57 23.33
CA ASP A 273 9.89 17.39 22.99
C ASP A 273 10.31 18.75 22.36
N THR A 274 11.60 19.08 22.38
CA THR A 274 12.16 20.28 21.76
C THR A 274 13.22 19.92 20.70
N PRO A 275 13.53 20.82 19.76
CA PRO A 275 14.53 20.55 18.73
C PRO A 275 15.88 20.13 19.30
N ILE A 276 16.40 19.00 18.85
CA ILE A 276 17.70 18.45 19.30
C ILE A 276 18.84 19.12 18.55
N GLY A 277 19.73 19.77 19.31
CA GLY A 277 21.00 20.30 18.80
C GLY A 277 22.00 19.17 18.55
N VAL A 278 22.24 18.80 17.29
CA VAL A 278 23.15 17.72 16.93
C VAL A 278 24.61 18.03 17.28
N GLY A 279 25.07 19.25 17.02
CA GLY A 279 26.47 19.64 17.23
C GLY A 279 26.99 19.48 18.67
N PRO A 280 26.29 19.93 19.70
CA PRO A 280 26.69 19.69 21.09
C PRO A 280 26.78 18.22 21.47
N LEU A 281 25.87 17.38 20.96
CA LEU A 281 25.86 15.93 21.20
C LEU A 281 27.05 15.23 20.53
N VAL A 282 27.36 15.58 19.27
CA VAL A 282 28.54 15.04 18.55
C VAL A 282 29.81 15.38 19.33
N ARG A 283 30.05 16.66 19.66
CA ARG A 283 31.23 17.07 20.43
C ARG A 283 31.32 16.36 21.78
N PHE A 284 30.22 16.17 22.48
CA PHE A 284 30.25 15.45 23.75
C PHE A 284 30.66 13.99 23.56
N LEU A 285 30.08 13.30 22.56
CA LEU A 285 30.41 11.91 22.25
C LEU A 285 31.92 11.74 21.91
N GLU A 286 32.44 12.61 21.05
CA GLU A 286 33.85 12.62 20.66
C GLU A 286 34.78 12.89 21.85
N ASN A 287 34.43 13.83 22.73
CA ASN A 287 35.18 14.12 23.95
C ASN A 287 35.16 12.95 24.95
N GLN A 288 34.23 12.03 24.86
CA GLN A 288 34.20 10.79 25.64
C GLN A 288 34.92 9.62 24.96
N GLY A 289 35.62 9.87 23.84
CA GLY A 289 36.37 8.87 23.09
C GLY A 289 35.53 8.02 22.14
N ALA A 290 34.31 8.37 21.90
CA ALA A 290 33.44 7.73 20.92
C ALA A 290 33.63 8.40 19.54
N GLU A 291 33.56 7.64 18.45
CA GLU A 291 33.60 8.16 17.08
C GLU A 291 32.20 8.20 16.50
N VAL A 292 31.74 9.39 16.08
CA VAL A 292 30.39 9.58 15.50
C VAL A 292 30.48 9.45 13.98
N ASN A 293 30.00 8.34 13.46
CA ASN A 293 30.05 8.04 12.03
C ASN A 293 28.89 8.70 11.27
N GLU A 294 27.70 8.81 11.92
CA GLU A 294 26.50 9.41 11.34
C GLU A 294 25.65 10.04 12.44
N ALA A 295 25.02 11.17 12.11
CA ALA A 295 23.96 11.80 12.91
C ALA A 295 22.80 12.14 12.00
N ARG A 296 21.66 11.45 12.17
CA ARG A 296 20.48 11.58 11.32
C ARG A 296 19.25 11.93 12.13
N ARG A 297 18.53 12.98 11.74
CA ARG A 297 17.18 13.22 12.25
C ARG A 297 16.25 12.14 11.72
N ILE A 298 15.57 11.44 12.60
CA ILE A 298 14.55 10.46 12.26
C ILE A 298 13.22 11.19 12.24
N GLN A 299 12.60 11.25 11.08
CA GLN A 299 11.20 11.62 10.99
C GLN A 299 10.37 10.38 11.25
N SER A 300 9.38 10.51 12.12
CA SER A 300 8.45 9.42 12.38
C SER A 300 7.69 9.09 11.10
N SER A 301 7.60 7.83 10.80
CA SER A 301 6.99 7.25 9.60
C SER A 301 5.69 6.54 9.97
N LEU A 302 4.90 6.24 8.95
CA LEU A 302 3.73 5.38 9.11
C LEU A 302 4.12 3.97 9.65
N GLU A 303 5.38 3.55 9.45
CA GLU A 303 5.93 2.30 9.99
C GLU A 303 5.95 2.32 11.52
N ASP A 304 6.43 3.41 12.13
CA ASP A 304 6.41 3.56 13.60
C ASP A 304 4.98 3.51 14.16
N VAL A 305 4.03 4.12 13.45
CA VAL A 305 2.60 4.08 13.81
C VAL A 305 2.08 2.66 13.72
N PHE A 306 2.34 1.96 12.61
CA PHE A 306 1.85 0.61 12.37
C PHE A 306 2.33 -0.35 13.46
N VAL A 307 3.63 -0.33 13.77
CA VAL A 307 4.23 -1.15 14.84
C VAL A 307 3.57 -0.87 16.19
N ARG A 308 3.34 0.40 16.51
CA ARG A 308 2.73 0.78 17.79
C ARG A 308 1.25 0.38 17.92
N VAL A 309 0.48 0.49 16.82
CA VAL A 309 -0.96 0.17 16.81
C VAL A 309 -1.20 -1.33 16.77
N THR A 310 -0.38 -2.08 16.01
CA THR A 310 -0.59 -3.51 15.76
C THR A 310 0.30 -4.42 16.60
N GLY A 311 1.40 -3.92 17.15
CA GLY A 311 2.44 -4.72 17.81
C GLY A 311 3.29 -5.57 16.84
N ILE A 312 3.10 -5.43 15.52
CA ILE A 312 3.76 -6.24 14.50
C ILE A 312 4.94 -5.44 13.93
N GLU A 313 6.15 -5.97 14.03
CA GLU A 313 7.31 -5.36 13.40
C GLU A 313 7.22 -5.42 11.87
N ALA A 314 7.52 -4.32 11.20
CA ALA A 314 7.46 -4.21 9.74
C ALA A 314 8.35 -5.23 9.00
N GLY A 315 9.46 -5.65 9.63
CA GLY A 315 10.33 -6.72 9.13
C GLY A 315 9.64 -8.08 9.00
N THR A 316 8.64 -8.36 9.85
CA THR A 316 7.87 -9.61 9.81
C THR A 316 6.90 -9.65 8.63
N MET A 317 6.39 -8.48 8.19
CA MET A 317 5.50 -8.37 7.05
C MET A 317 6.17 -8.81 5.73
N ARG A 318 7.51 -8.67 5.62
CA ARG A 318 8.31 -9.01 4.43
C ARG A 318 8.70 -10.49 4.36
N LYS A 319 8.95 -11.14 5.51
CA LYS A 319 9.56 -12.50 5.57
C LYS A 319 8.65 -13.66 5.19
N GLU A 320 7.34 -13.54 5.26
CA GLU A 320 6.42 -14.65 5.03
C GLU A 320 6.27 -15.08 3.56
N LYS A 321 6.54 -14.20 2.59
CA LYS A 321 6.50 -14.56 1.15
C LYS A 321 7.76 -15.29 0.65
N GLU A 322 8.92 -15.04 1.24
CA GLU A 322 10.17 -15.73 0.85
C GLU A 322 10.14 -17.22 1.18
N LYS A 323 9.45 -17.63 2.28
CA LYS A 323 9.29 -19.04 2.64
C LYS A 323 8.36 -19.85 1.71
N LYS A 324 7.39 -19.20 1.03
CA LYS A 324 6.50 -19.87 0.06
C LYS A 324 7.10 -19.99 -1.34
N ALA A 325 8.03 -19.12 -1.71
CA ALA A 325 8.72 -19.18 -3.01
C ALA A 325 9.87 -20.19 -3.05
N GLY A 326 10.39 -20.61 -1.89
CA GLY A 326 11.49 -21.56 -1.77
C GLY A 326 11.08 -23.02 -1.48
N GLY A 327 9.79 -23.33 -1.40
CA GLY A 327 9.26 -24.64 -1.02
C GLY A 327 8.71 -25.51 -2.16
N GLY A 328 9.07 -25.22 -3.40
CA GLY A 328 8.69 -26.00 -4.56
C GLY A 328 9.92 -26.49 -5.32
N ALA A 329 10.56 -27.54 -4.81
CA ALA A 329 11.51 -28.37 -5.55
C ALA A 329 11.07 -29.82 -5.38
#